data_1db0bc2a4e7b67b242085a367e66f5d7
#
_entry.id   1db0bc2a4e7b67b242085a367e66f5d7
#
_cell.length_a   1.000
_cell.length_b   1.000
_cell.length_c   1.000
_cell.angle_alpha   90.00
_cell.angle_beta   90.00
_cell.angle_gamma   90.00
#
_symmetry.space_group_name_H-M   'P 1'
#
loop_
_entity.id
_entity.type
_entity.pdbx_description
1 polymer ?
#
loop_
_entity_poly.entity_id
_entity_poly.type
_entity_poly.pdbx_seq_one_letter_code
_entity_poly.pdbx_strand_id
1 'polypeptide(L)'
;MKTMLVLSMGALLLAGTLSAQTPVPEWQAGVDKMKSLIQTNPAQASEEVGELLKGKNKKNVDLVTSVAHVYLDAGKLTEAQEYLAMAKKANNKDPKVSVLEGDIALAQKNIGQACQLYEQAIYFDSNCKEAYLKYAQAYKSASPALAIEKLEQLKALDPNCLEADRELAEVYYSSNRFGKAAEMYAKFI
;
A
#
# COMPACT_ATOMS: atom_id res chain seq x y z
N MET A 1 -55.60 45.17 -2.78
CA MET A 1 -54.73 44.42 -3.69
C MET A 1 -53.33 44.51 -3.13
N LYS A 2 -52.85 43.44 -2.52
CA LYS A 2 -51.49 43.33 -1.96
C LYS A 2 -50.72 42.33 -2.82
N THR A 3 -49.77 42.84 -3.59
CA THR A 3 -48.85 42.04 -4.38
C THR A 3 -47.73 41.49 -3.47
N MET A 4 -47.71 40.18 -3.32
CA MET A 4 -46.67 39.45 -2.61
C MET A 4 -45.49 39.18 -3.53
N LEU A 5 -44.35 39.76 -3.20
CA LEU A 5 -43.06 39.53 -3.90
C LEU A 5 -42.43 38.24 -3.33
N VAL A 6 -42.36 37.20 -4.12
CA VAL A 6 -41.68 35.98 -3.75
C VAL A 6 -40.21 36.09 -4.16
N LEU A 7 -39.30 36.25 -3.18
CA LEU A 7 -37.87 36.13 -3.40
C LEU A 7 -37.51 34.63 -3.44
N SER A 8 -37.16 34.17 -4.63
CA SER A 8 -36.52 32.85 -4.78
C SER A 8 -35.03 32.93 -4.38
N MET A 9 -34.69 32.41 -3.20
CA MET A 9 -33.33 32.14 -2.82
C MET A 9 -32.83 30.94 -3.63
N GLY A 10 -31.97 31.19 -4.64
CA GLY A 10 -31.21 30.18 -5.33
C GLY A 10 -30.19 29.56 -4.38
N ALA A 11 -30.41 28.33 -3.96
CA ALA A 11 -29.41 27.52 -3.26
C ALA A 11 -28.34 27.08 -4.28
N LEU A 12 -27.17 27.70 -4.22
CA LEU A 12 -26.00 27.28 -4.95
C LEU A 12 -25.51 25.95 -4.31
N LEU A 13 -25.88 24.83 -4.91
CA LEU A 13 -25.32 23.52 -4.58
C LEU A 13 -23.86 23.49 -5.01
N LEU A 14 -22.95 23.73 -4.07
CA LEU A 14 -21.54 23.34 -4.20
C LEU A 14 -21.49 21.81 -4.21
N ALA A 15 -21.51 21.22 -5.40
CA ALA A 15 -21.18 19.81 -5.61
C ALA A 15 -19.66 19.67 -5.38
N GLY A 16 -19.27 19.60 -4.10
CA GLY A 16 -17.96 19.08 -3.75
C GLY A 16 -17.91 17.62 -4.21
N THR A 17 -16.97 17.29 -5.08
CA THR A 17 -16.66 15.90 -5.43
C THR A 17 -16.21 15.19 -4.16
N LEU A 18 -17.16 14.50 -3.49
CA LEU A 18 -16.82 13.50 -2.49
C LEU A 18 -16.04 12.43 -3.24
N SER A 19 -14.72 12.43 -3.08
CA SER A 19 -13.91 11.26 -3.38
C SER A 19 -14.53 10.10 -2.59
N ALA A 20 -15.08 9.12 -3.30
CA ALA A 20 -15.66 7.94 -2.67
C ALA A 20 -14.53 7.23 -1.92
N GLN A 21 -14.43 7.46 -0.61
CA GLN A 21 -13.55 6.69 0.25
C GLN A 21 -14.02 5.25 0.19
N THR A 22 -13.14 4.34 -0.22
CA THR A 22 -13.41 2.91 -0.15
C THR A 22 -13.80 2.58 1.29
N PRO A 23 -14.93 1.87 1.52
CA PRO A 23 -15.36 1.55 2.87
C PRO A 23 -14.26 0.79 3.61
N VAL A 24 -13.93 1.23 4.82
CA VAL A 24 -12.95 0.56 5.68
C VAL A 24 -13.47 -0.85 5.98
N PRO A 25 -12.68 -1.90 5.75
CA PRO A 25 -13.10 -3.28 6.03
C PRO A 25 -13.45 -3.46 7.52
N GLU A 26 -14.48 -4.27 7.80
CA GLU A 26 -14.93 -4.55 9.18
C GLU A 26 -13.81 -5.09 10.08
N TRP A 27 -12.86 -5.81 9.52
CA TRP A 27 -11.72 -6.39 10.25
C TRP A 27 -10.58 -5.38 10.54
N GLN A 28 -10.59 -4.19 9.94
CA GLN A 28 -9.50 -3.22 10.06
C GLN A 28 -9.25 -2.81 11.51
N ALA A 29 -10.32 -2.54 12.27
CA ALA A 29 -10.21 -2.17 13.70
C ALA A 29 -9.48 -3.25 14.54
N GLY A 30 -9.68 -4.52 14.21
CA GLY A 30 -8.98 -5.63 14.87
C GLY A 30 -7.50 -5.68 14.51
N VAL A 31 -7.15 -5.43 13.23
CA VAL A 31 -5.75 -5.32 12.80
C VAL A 31 -5.06 -4.13 13.48
N ASP A 32 -5.71 -2.98 13.59
CA ASP A 32 -5.18 -1.80 14.28
C ASP A 32 -4.95 -2.08 15.77
N LYS A 33 -5.90 -2.78 16.41
CA LYS A 33 -5.75 -3.24 17.80
C LYS A 33 -4.57 -4.20 17.95
N MET A 34 -4.46 -5.20 17.08
CA MET A 34 -3.29 -6.10 17.02
C MET A 34 -1.99 -5.30 16.90
N LYS A 35 -1.92 -4.33 15.99
CA LYS A 35 -0.74 -3.47 15.79
C LYS A 35 -0.35 -2.71 17.05
N SER A 36 -1.32 -2.23 17.83
CA SER A 36 -1.04 -1.55 19.10
C SER A 36 -0.53 -2.48 20.21
N LEU A 37 -0.90 -3.76 20.14
CA LEU A 37 -0.58 -4.76 21.17
C LEU A 37 0.71 -5.54 20.88
N ILE A 38 1.13 -5.65 19.62
CA ILE A 38 2.16 -6.60 19.19
C ILE A 38 3.49 -6.44 19.95
N GLN A 39 3.84 -5.24 20.39
CA GLN A 39 5.06 -4.94 21.15
C GLN A 39 4.83 -4.92 22.66
N THR A 40 3.63 -4.53 23.11
CA THR A 40 3.32 -4.31 24.53
C THR A 40 2.71 -5.53 25.21
N ASN A 41 1.88 -6.27 24.49
CA ASN A 41 1.21 -7.49 24.97
C ASN A 41 1.07 -8.52 23.82
N PRO A 42 2.16 -9.23 23.47
CA PRO A 42 2.14 -10.20 22.36
C PRO A 42 1.12 -11.32 22.52
N ALA A 43 0.82 -11.74 23.75
CA ALA A 43 -0.17 -12.78 24.01
C ALA A 43 -1.57 -12.32 23.61
N GLN A 44 -1.97 -11.12 24.01
CA GLN A 44 -3.24 -10.52 23.64
C GLN A 44 -3.30 -10.20 22.13
N ALA A 45 -2.20 -9.80 21.52
CA ALA A 45 -2.13 -9.64 20.07
C ALA A 45 -2.40 -10.96 19.33
N SER A 46 -1.86 -12.08 19.82
CA SER A 46 -2.11 -13.42 19.28
C SER A 46 -3.56 -13.87 19.45
N GLU A 47 -4.19 -13.56 20.58
CA GLU A 47 -5.62 -13.81 20.79
C GLU A 47 -6.48 -13.02 19.79
N GLU A 48 -6.16 -11.74 19.57
CA GLU A 48 -6.86 -10.90 18.59
C GLU A 48 -6.77 -11.47 17.18
N VAL A 49 -5.58 -11.94 16.76
CA VAL A 49 -5.40 -12.63 15.47
C VAL A 49 -6.25 -13.90 15.39
N GLY A 50 -6.31 -14.68 16.48
CA GLY A 50 -7.16 -15.87 16.57
C GLY A 50 -8.64 -15.55 16.33
N GLU A 51 -9.13 -14.42 16.87
CA GLU A 51 -10.51 -13.96 16.65
C GLU A 51 -10.70 -13.47 15.20
N LEU A 52 -9.79 -12.63 14.68
CA LEU A 52 -9.85 -12.11 13.33
C LEU A 52 -9.90 -13.20 12.27
N LEU A 53 -9.13 -14.26 12.44
CA LEU A 53 -8.99 -15.34 11.46
C LEU A 53 -9.95 -16.52 11.69
N LYS A 54 -11.06 -16.31 12.39
CA LYS A 54 -12.09 -17.35 12.56
C LYS A 54 -12.86 -17.64 11.26
N GLY A 55 -13.22 -18.90 11.07
CA GLY A 55 -14.10 -19.35 9.99
C GLY A 55 -13.58 -19.02 8.60
N LYS A 56 -14.39 -18.33 7.79
CA LYS A 56 -14.07 -17.95 6.40
C LYS A 56 -12.95 -16.90 6.28
N ASN A 57 -12.69 -16.16 7.34
CA ASN A 57 -11.70 -15.09 7.35
C ASN A 57 -10.26 -15.60 7.12
N LYS A 58 -9.99 -16.87 7.43
CA LYS A 58 -8.71 -17.53 7.09
C LYS A 58 -8.39 -17.54 5.60
N LYS A 59 -9.39 -17.35 4.74
CA LYS A 59 -9.24 -17.29 3.28
C LYS A 59 -9.33 -15.87 2.72
N ASN A 60 -9.54 -14.88 3.57
CA ASN A 60 -9.53 -13.48 3.17
C ASN A 60 -8.06 -13.03 3.02
N VAL A 61 -7.59 -12.93 1.78
CA VAL A 61 -6.20 -12.59 1.48
C VAL A 61 -5.83 -11.22 2.06
N ASP A 62 -6.71 -10.22 1.94
CA ASP A 62 -6.47 -8.87 2.44
C ASP A 62 -6.23 -8.85 3.95
N LEU A 63 -7.07 -9.54 4.70
CA LEU A 63 -6.90 -9.67 6.15
C LEU A 63 -5.63 -10.43 6.51
N VAL A 64 -5.39 -11.59 5.88
CA VAL A 64 -4.23 -12.44 6.21
C VAL A 64 -2.92 -11.73 5.88
N THR A 65 -2.83 -11.03 4.74
CA THR A 65 -1.64 -10.24 4.40
C THR A 65 -1.47 -9.03 5.31
N SER A 66 -2.56 -8.37 5.74
CA SER A 66 -2.50 -7.28 6.72
C SER A 66 -1.97 -7.76 8.07
N VAL A 67 -2.42 -8.92 8.56
CA VAL A 67 -1.89 -9.55 9.78
C VAL A 67 -0.40 -9.87 9.63
N ALA A 68 0.01 -10.43 8.48
CA ALA A 68 1.41 -10.74 8.21
C ALA A 68 2.30 -9.49 8.21
N HIS A 69 1.83 -8.38 7.62
CA HIS A 69 2.55 -7.11 7.64
C HIS A 69 2.74 -6.56 9.06
N VAL A 70 1.73 -6.67 9.95
CA VAL A 70 1.89 -6.25 11.35
C VAL A 70 3.01 -7.05 12.04
N TYR A 71 3.11 -8.35 11.79
CA TYR A 71 4.21 -9.16 12.32
C TYR A 71 5.55 -8.78 11.69
N LEU A 72 5.59 -8.54 10.38
CA LEU A 72 6.81 -8.14 9.67
C LEU A 72 7.32 -6.78 10.18
N ASP A 73 6.43 -5.79 10.33
CA ASP A 73 6.76 -4.46 10.86
C ASP A 73 7.27 -4.51 12.31
N ALA A 74 6.79 -5.49 13.07
CA ALA A 74 7.25 -5.78 14.43
C ALA A 74 8.58 -6.56 14.48
N GLY A 75 9.18 -6.90 13.32
CA GLY A 75 10.41 -7.70 13.22
C GLY A 75 10.21 -9.19 13.48
N LYS A 76 8.96 -9.66 13.56
CA LYS A 76 8.58 -11.05 13.83
C LYS A 76 8.47 -11.83 12.52
N LEU A 77 9.64 -12.11 11.94
CA LEU A 77 9.75 -12.69 10.60
C LEU A 77 9.14 -14.08 10.48
N THR A 78 9.28 -14.92 11.49
CA THR A 78 8.74 -16.29 11.50
C THR A 78 7.22 -16.28 11.42
N GLU A 79 6.58 -15.46 12.25
CA GLU A 79 5.13 -15.30 12.26
C GLU A 79 4.63 -14.70 10.94
N ALA A 80 5.33 -13.70 10.39
CA ALA A 80 4.99 -13.15 9.08
C ALA A 80 5.03 -14.22 7.98
N GLN A 81 6.01 -15.13 8.00
CA GLN A 81 6.10 -16.24 7.06
C GLN A 81 4.97 -17.28 7.22
N GLU A 82 4.52 -17.53 8.43
CA GLU A 82 3.37 -18.41 8.69
C GLU A 82 2.09 -17.86 8.05
N TYR A 83 1.83 -16.54 8.20
CA TYR A 83 0.67 -15.91 7.58
C TYR A 83 0.83 -15.75 6.06
N LEU A 84 2.05 -15.54 5.55
CA LEU A 84 2.31 -15.63 4.10
C LEU A 84 1.93 -17.01 3.56
N ALA A 85 2.32 -18.09 4.25
CA ALA A 85 1.95 -19.44 3.84
C ALA A 85 0.42 -19.66 3.85
N MET A 86 -0.30 -19.04 4.79
CA MET A 86 -1.76 -19.04 4.84
C MET A 86 -2.35 -18.26 3.65
N ALA A 87 -1.84 -17.07 3.34
CA ALA A 87 -2.28 -16.26 2.22
C ALA A 87 -2.06 -16.98 0.88
N LYS A 88 -0.91 -17.63 0.70
CA LYS A 88 -0.61 -18.47 -0.48
C LYS A 88 -1.60 -19.62 -0.66
N LYS A 89 -2.02 -20.27 0.42
CA LYS A 89 -3.06 -21.32 0.37
C LYS A 89 -4.43 -20.77 0.00
N ALA A 90 -4.72 -19.53 0.35
CA ALA A 90 -5.98 -18.89 0.00
C ALA A 90 -6.00 -18.47 -1.49
N ASN A 91 -4.99 -17.76 -1.97
CA ASN A 91 -4.80 -17.39 -3.37
C ASN A 91 -3.34 -17.03 -3.65
N ASN A 92 -2.57 -17.94 -4.24
CA ASN A 92 -1.15 -17.73 -4.55
C ASN A 92 -0.89 -16.81 -5.77
N LYS A 93 -1.93 -16.42 -6.48
CA LYS A 93 -1.86 -15.48 -7.63
C LYS A 93 -2.38 -14.10 -7.29
N ASP A 94 -2.74 -13.87 -6.03
CA ASP A 94 -3.10 -12.53 -5.59
C ASP A 94 -1.84 -11.64 -5.56
N PRO A 95 -1.85 -10.46 -6.19
CA PRO A 95 -0.68 -9.58 -6.21
C PRO A 95 -0.20 -9.19 -4.80
N LYS A 96 -1.11 -9.05 -3.83
CA LYS A 96 -0.77 -8.73 -2.44
C LYS A 96 0.06 -9.82 -1.77
N VAL A 97 -0.12 -11.08 -2.16
CA VAL A 97 0.69 -12.20 -1.66
C VAL A 97 2.12 -12.09 -2.18
N SER A 98 2.29 -11.76 -3.46
CA SER A 98 3.63 -11.56 -4.03
C SER A 98 4.30 -10.31 -3.45
N VAL A 99 3.56 -9.24 -3.19
CA VAL A 99 4.07 -8.03 -2.50
C VAL A 99 4.56 -8.39 -1.10
N LEU A 100 3.75 -9.06 -0.29
CA LEU A 100 4.13 -9.50 1.07
C LEU A 100 5.38 -10.41 1.05
N GLU A 101 5.45 -11.34 0.11
CA GLU A 101 6.63 -12.21 -0.03
C GLU A 101 7.88 -11.40 -0.40
N GLY A 102 7.72 -10.38 -1.25
CA GLY A 102 8.77 -9.41 -1.59
C GLY A 102 9.23 -8.61 -0.37
N ASP A 103 8.31 -8.13 0.45
CA ASP A 103 8.62 -7.40 1.68
C ASP A 103 9.38 -8.29 2.68
N ILE A 104 9.00 -9.56 2.80
CA ILE A 104 9.71 -10.55 3.62
C ILE A 104 11.13 -10.78 3.08
N ALA A 105 11.30 -10.93 1.76
CA ALA A 105 12.62 -11.07 1.13
C ALA A 105 13.49 -9.83 1.36
N LEU A 106 12.87 -8.63 1.31
CA LEU A 106 13.56 -7.38 1.60
C LEU A 106 14.01 -7.30 3.07
N ALA A 107 13.18 -7.71 4.02
CA ALA A 107 13.54 -7.82 5.44
C ALA A 107 14.72 -8.79 5.67
N GLN A 108 14.84 -9.82 4.83
CA GLN A 108 15.97 -10.75 4.78
C GLN A 108 17.19 -10.19 4.02
N LYS A 109 17.15 -8.92 3.59
CA LYS A 109 18.19 -8.23 2.80
C LYS A 109 18.42 -8.83 1.42
N ASN A 110 17.46 -9.57 0.89
CA ASN A 110 17.51 -10.15 -0.46
C ASN A 110 16.77 -9.26 -1.46
N ILE A 111 17.40 -8.13 -1.83
CA ILE A 111 16.80 -7.12 -2.72
C ILE A 111 16.43 -7.72 -4.08
N GLY A 112 17.30 -8.57 -4.66
CA GLY A 112 17.05 -9.18 -5.97
C GLY A 112 15.80 -10.04 -5.98
N GLN A 113 15.62 -10.88 -4.97
CA GLN A 113 14.42 -11.70 -4.82
C GLN A 113 13.18 -10.84 -4.56
N ALA A 114 13.30 -9.82 -3.72
CA ALA A 114 12.19 -8.91 -3.44
C ALA A 114 11.67 -8.27 -4.74
N CYS A 115 12.56 -7.76 -5.58
CA CYS A 115 12.18 -7.13 -6.84
C CYS A 115 11.56 -8.11 -7.84
N GLN A 116 12.05 -9.35 -7.92
CA GLN A 116 11.40 -10.39 -8.74
C GLN A 116 9.96 -10.67 -8.28
N LEU A 117 9.72 -10.66 -6.97
CA LEU A 117 8.40 -10.88 -6.39
C LEU A 117 7.46 -9.67 -6.62
N TYR A 118 7.99 -8.45 -6.58
CA TYR A 118 7.20 -7.26 -6.96
C TYR A 118 6.86 -7.27 -8.45
N GLU A 119 7.78 -7.71 -9.32
CA GLU A 119 7.46 -7.92 -10.75
C GLU A 119 6.43 -9.02 -10.96
N GLN A 120 6.45 -10.08 -10.17
CA GLN A 120 5.41 -11.09 -10.19
C GLN A 120 4.05 -10.52 -9.78
N ALA A 121 4.00 -9.63 -8.77
CA ALA A 121 2.77 -8.94 -8.40
C ALA A 121 2.23 -8.08 -9.55
N ILE A 122 3.09 -7.33 -10.24
CA ILE A 122 2.74 -6.55 -11.45
C ILE A 122 2.25 -7.46 -12.59
N TYR A 123 2.84 -8.64 -12.74
CA TYR A 123 2.39 -9.62 -13.74
C TYR A 123 0.99 -10.15 -13.44
N PHE A 124 0.65 -10.37 -12.16
CA PHE A 124 -0.70 -10.82 -11.78
C PHE A 124 -1.74 -9.69 -11.85
N ASP A 125 -1.35 -8.47 -11.54
CA ASP A 125 -2.17 -7.27 -11.68
C ASP A 125 -1.30 -6.09 -12.12
N SER A 126 -1.41 -5.70 -13.38
CA SER A 126 -0.67 -4.56 -13.93
C SER A 126 -1.02 -3.21 -13.29
N ASN A 127 -2.12 -3.12 -12.54
CA ASN A 127 -2.53 -1.93 -11.79
C ASN A 127 -2.12 -2.00 -10.32
N CYS A 128 -1.35 -3.00 -9.90
CA CYS A 128 -0.87 -3.12 -8.52
C CYS A 128 0.15 -1.99 -8.20
N LYS A 129 -0.35 -0.78 -7.93
CA LYS A 129 0.43 0.41 -7.60
C LYS A 129 1.50 0.14 -6.54
N GLU A 130 1.13 -0.60 -5.49
CA GLU A 130 2.02 -0.92 -4.38
C GLU A 130 3.29 -1.64 -4.85
N ALA A 131 3.16 -2.58 -5.78
CA ALA A 131 4.31 -3.34 -6.30
C ALA A 131 5.32 -2.45 -7.04
N TYR A 132 4.85 -1.48 -7.82
CA TYR A 132 5.73 -0.51 -8.48
C TYR A 132 6.49 0.35 -7.47
N LEU A 133 5.79 0.86 -6.46
CA LEU A 133 6.38 1.69 -5.41
C LEU A 133 7.42 0.90 -4.60
N LYS A 134 7.08 -0.31 -4.17
CA LYS A 134 7.98 -1.20 -3.42
C LYS A 134 9.23 -1.58 -4.22
N TYR A 135 9.07 -1.90 -5.51
CA TYR A 135 10.20 -2.15 -6.40
C TYR A 135 11.15 -0.94 -6.46
N ALA A 136 10.58 0.26 -6.68
CA ALA A 136 11.38 1.47 -6.77
C ALA A 136 12.10 1.77 -5.45
N GLN A 137 11.43 1.63 -4.32
CA GLN A 137 12.02 1.82 -2.99
C GLN A 137 13.17 0.84 -2.74
N ALA A 138 13.02 -0.43 -3.14
CA ALA A 138 14.05 -1.45 -2.98
C ALA A 138 15.31 -1.14 -3.81
N TYR A 139 15.14 -0.61 -5.03
CA TYR A 139 16.27 -0.28 -5.92
C TYR A 139 16.75 1.17 -5.84
N LYS A 140 16.10 2.04 -5.07
CA LYS A 140 16.40 3.47 -4.98
C LYS A 140 17.90 3.78 -4.84
N SER A 141 18.60 3.04 -3.99
CA SER A 141 20.04 3.22 -3.74
C SER A 141 20.90 2.32 -4.59
N ALA A 142 20.49 1.08 -4.86
CA ALA A 142 21.30 0.10 -5.56
C ALA A 142 21.29 0.29 -7.08
N SER A 143 20.17 0.69 -7.64
CA SER A 143 19.99 0.93 -9.07
C SER A 143 18.92 2.01 -9.33
N PRO A 144 19.26 3.30 -9.15
CA PRO A 144 18.30 4.42 -9.35
C PRO A 144 17.64 4.41 -10.73
N ALA A 145 18.33 3.92 -11.75
CA ALA A 145 17.78 3.84 -13.11
C ALA A 145 16.57 2.90 -13.19
N LEU A 146 16.65 1.71 -12.56
CA LEU A 146 15.55 0.75 -12.50
C LEU A 146 14.39 1.28 -11.65
N ALA A 147 14.70 1.98 -10.57
CA ALA A 147 13.68 2.62 -9.74
C ALA A 147 12.89 3.68 -10.54
N ILE A 148 13.60 4.55 -11.27
CA ILE A 148 12.98 5.57 -12.12
C ILE A 148 12.11 4.92 -13.19
N GLU A 149 12.65 3.91 -13.93
CA GLU A 149 11.90 3.21 -14.97
C GLU A 149 10.58 2.65 -14.44
N LYS A 150 10.61 2.01 -13.27
CA LYS A 150 9.42 1.41 -12.69
C LYS A 150 8.40 2.45 -12.24
N LEU A 151 8.84 3.59 -11.71
CA LEU A 151 7.96 4.70 -11.33
C LEU A 151 7.37 5.41 -12.55
N GLU A 152 8.13 5.53 -13.66
CA GLU A 152 7.62 6.08 -14.91
C GLU A 152 6.56 5.14 -15.54
N GLN A 153 6.73 3.81 -15.43
CA GLN A 153 5.69 2.85 -15.79
C GLN A 153 4.41 3.07 -14.98
N LEU A 154 4.53 3.26 -13.66
CA LEU A 154 3.37 3.59 -12.82
C LEU A 154 2.73 4.91 -13.22
N LYS A 155 3.51 5.95 -13.53
CA LYS A 155 2.99 7.24 -14.01
C LYS A 155 2.30 7.15 -15.38
N ALA A 156 2.70 6.20 -16.23
CA ALA A 156 2.00 5.94 -17.48
C ALA A 156 0.61 5.30 -17.26
N LEU A 157 0.44 4.52 -16.19
CA LEU A 157 -0.84 3.91 -15.79
C LEU A 157 -1.72 4.91 -15.03
N ASP A 158 -1.12 5.65 -14.09
CA ASP A 158 -1.79 6.67 -13.27
C ASP A 158 -1.00 7.98 -13.29
N PRO A 159 -1.28 8.87 -14.26
CA PRO A 159 -0.58 10.16 -14.38
C PRO A 159 -0.69 11.06 -13.14
N ASN A 160 -1.71 10.86 -12.31
CA ASN A 160 -1.96 11.62 -11.09
C ASN A 160 -1.47 10.93 -9.82
N CYS A 161 -0.68 9.87 -9.94
CA CYS A 161 -0.11 9.17 -8.78
C CYS A 161 0.92 10.07 -8.08
N LEU A 162 0.51 10.75 -7.03
CA LEU A 162 1.37 11.63 -6.23
C LEU A 162 2.48 10.85 -5.51
N GLU A 163 2.21 9.63 -5.07
CA GLU A 163 3.22 8.78 -4.44
C GLU A 163 4.38 8.48 -5.40
N ALA A 164 4.08 8.24 -6.69
CA ALA A 164 5.12 8.04 -7.70
C ALA A 164 5.92 9.32 -7.96
N ASP A 165 5.28 10.49 -7.99
CA ASP A 165 5.98 11.77 -8.13
C ASP A 165 6.91 12.02 -6.94
N ARG A 166 6.49 11.70 -5.71
CA ARG A 166 7.32 11.81 -4.52
C ARG A 166 8.52 10.87 -4.58
N GLU A 167 8.31 9.60 -4.87
CA GLU A 167 9.40 8.63 -4.98
C GLU A 167 10.38 8.99 -6.12
N LEU A 168 9.88 9.49 -7.27
CA LEU A 168 10.74 10.01 -8.35
C LEU A 168 11.60 11.18 -7.87
N ALA A 169 11.00 12.14 -7.13
CA ALA A 169 11.74 13.26 -6.56
C ALA A 169 12.87 12.79 -5.65
N GLU A 170 12.59 11.81 -4.77
CA GLU A 170 13.60 11.24 -3.87
C GLU A 170 14.72 10.49 -4.63
N VAL A 171 14.37 9.70 -5.64
CA VAL A 171 15.36 8.98 -6.46
C VAL A 171 16.23 9.96 -7.25
N TYR A 172 15.64 11.01 -7.85
CA TYR A 172 16.41 12.04 -8.54
C TYR A 172 17.32 12.81 -7.59
N TYR A 173 16.82 13.17 -6.40
CA TYR A 173 17.62 13.86 -5.39
C TYR A 173 18.82 13.00 -4.93
N SER A 174 18.59 11.73 -4.58
CA SER A 174 19.65 10.80 -4.14
C SER A 174 20.67 10.49 -5.25
N SER A 175 20.29 10.69 -6.51
CA SER A 175 21.15 10.51 -7.69
C SER A 175 21.83 11.82 -8.15
N ASN A 176 21.79 12.88 -7.33
CA ASN A 176 22.32 14.22 -7.63
C ASN A 176 21.69 14.91 -8.87
N ARG A 177 20.49 14.49 -9.27
CA ARG A 177 19.73 15.09 -10.38
C ARG A 177 18.77 16.16 -9.85
N PHE A 178 19.32 17.16 -9.18
CA PHE A 178 18.58 18.16 -8.40
C PHE A 178 17.54 18.96 -9.20
N GLY A 179 17.82 19.28 -10.49
CA GLY A 179 16.84 19.94 -11.36
C GLY A 179 15.55 19.14 -11.53
N LYS A 180 15.69 17.83 -11.85
CA LYS A 180 14.53 16.93 -11.98
C LYS A 180 13.82 16.68 -10.64
N ALA A 181 14.58 16.59 -9.55
CA ALA A 181 13.99 16.47 -8.22
C ALA A 181 13.12 17.70 -7.88
N ALA A 182 13.62 18.91 -8.17
CA ALA A 182 12.88 20.17 -7.95
C ALA A 182 11.58 20.22 -8.79
N GLU A 183 11.63 19.81 -10.07
CA GLU A 183 10.44 19.71 -10.92
C GLU A 183 9.36 18.77 -10.35
N MET A 184 9.78 17.63 -9.79
CA MET A 184 8.85 16.69 -9.17
C MET A 184 8.28 17.25 -7.85
N TYR A 185 9.14 17.84 -6.99
CA TYR A 185 8.67 18.44 -5.74
C TYR A 185 7.73 19.63 -5.95
N ALA A 186 7.90 20.41 -7.03
CA ALA A 186 7.01 21.52 -7.35
C ALA A 186 5.55 21.12 -7.60
N LYS A 187 5.27 19.83 -7.83
CA LYS A 187 3.90 19.31 -7.96
C LYS A 187 3.15 19.18 -6.62
N PHE A 188 3.86 19.36 -5.50
CA PHE A 188 3.28 19.23 -4.16
C PHE A 188 3.08 20.58 -3.46
N ILE A 189 3.42 21.68 -4.12
CA ILE A 189 3.25 23.04 -3.63
C ILE A 189 2.01 23.66 -4.28
#